data_0ded2aa6a8ae74ff1a444649b0262eac
#
_entry.id   0ded2aa6a8ae74ff1a444649b0262eac
#
_cell.length_a   1.000
_cell.length_b   1.000
_cell.length_c   1.000
_cell.angle_alpha   90.00
_cell.angle_beta   90.00
_cell.angle_gamma   90.00
#
_symmetry.space_group_name_H-M   'P 1'
#
loop_
_entity.id
_entity.type
_entity.pdbx_description
1 polymer ?
#
loop_
_entity_poly.entity_id
_entity_poly.type
_entity_poly.pdbx_seq_one_letter_code
_entity_poly.pdbx_strand_id
1 'polypeptide(L)'
;MKAILKHQNFTTWFDALRDKQVKVRIQVRIDRVELGNYGDCAPVGEGVLELRMTFGSGYRVYFIERDLEIVVLLAGGDKSTQSNDIKKAIELSKDV
;
A
#
# COMPACT_ATOMS: atom_id res chain seq x y z
N MET A 1 -5.12 12.47 -12.76
CA MET A 1 -4.63 11.11 -12.44
C MET A 1 -3.35 11.22 -11.64
N LYS A 2 -3.24 10.45 -10.58
CA LYS A 2 -2.04 10.48 -9.71
C LYS A 2 -0.93 9.61 -10.29
N ALA A 3 0.31 10.02 -10.10
CA ALA A 3 1.46 9.17 -10.42
C ALA A 3 1.65 8.13 -9.31
N ILE A 4 1.81 6.86 -9.66
CA ILE A 4 2.05 5.79 -8.70
C ILE A 4 3.51 5.37 -8.81
N LEU A 5 4.28 5.65 -7.75
CA LEU A 5 5.65 5.19 -7.61
C LEU A 5 5.67 4.01 -6.65
N LYS A 6 6.62 3.10 -6.82
CA LYS A 6 6.71 1.88 -6.01
C LYS A 6 8.10 1.78 -5.39
N HIS A 7 8.15 1.76 -4.07
CA HIS A 7 9.39 1.45 -3.36
C HIS A 7 9.73 -0.02 -3.59
N GLN A 8 11.02 -0.35 -3.65
CA GLN A 8 11.48 -1.73 -3.84
C GLN A 8 10.89 -2.69 -2.81
N ASN A 9 10.73 -2.24 -1.58
CA ASN A 9 10.14 -3.06 -0.52
C ASN A 9 8.71 -3.51 -0.86
N PHE A 10 7.90 -2.60 -1.42
CA PHE A 10 6.55 -2.95 -1.88
C PHE A 10 6.62 -3.94 -3.03
N THR A 11 7.45 -3.65 -4.03
CA THR A 11 7.56 -4.50 -5.23
C THR A 11 7.98 -5.92 -4.88
N THR A 12 8.96 -6.07 -3.98
CA THR A 12 9.42 -7.38 -3.52
C THR A 12 8.29 -8.17 -2.87
N TRP A 13 7.52 -7.50 -1.99
CA TRP A 13 6.38 -8.16 -1.35
C TRP A 13 5.30 -8.55 -2.36
N PHE A 14 4.95 -7.64 -3.25
CA PHE A 14 3.89 -7.87 -4.23
C PHE A 14 4.25 -9.01 -5.18
N ASP A 15 5.48 -9.01 -5.69
CA ASP A 15 5.93 -10.03 -6.63
C ASP A 15 6.02 -11.42 -5.98
N ALA A 16 6.24 -11.48 -4.68
CA ALA A 16 6.30 -12.74 -3.95
C ALA A 16 4.94 -13.37 -3.68
N LEU A 17 3.84 -12.65 -3.88
CA LEU A 17 2.51 -13.20 -3.71
C LEU A 17 2.26 -14.30 -4.74
N ARG A 18 1.82 -15.48 -4.26
CA ARG A 18 1.63 -16.64 -5.13
C ARG A 18 0.27 -16.70 -5.80
N ASP A 19 -0.76 -16.18 -5.12
CA ASP A 19 -2.12 -16.21 -5.62
C ASP A 19 -2.35 -15.08 -6.62
N LYS A 20 -2.55 -15.44 -7.88
CA LYS A 20 -2.74 -14.46 -8.96
C LYS A 20 -4.01 -13.64 -8.77
N GLN A 21 -5.07 -14.23 -8.22
CA GLN A 21 -6.32 -13.48 -7.98
C GLN A 21 -6.12 -12.42 -6.91
N VAL A 22 -5.36 -12.73 -5.87
CA VAL A 22 -5.00 -11.77 -4.83
C VAL A 22 -4.23 -10.59 -5.44
N LYS A 23 -3.23 -10.88 -6.28
CA LYS A 23 -2.45 -9.83 -6.95
C LYS A 23 -3.34 -8.93 -7.80
N VAL A 24 -4.26 -9.52 -8.56
CA VAL A 24 -5.18 -8.73 -9.40
C VAL A 24 -6.08 -7.85 -8.55
N ARG A 25 -6.62 -8.37 -7.44
CA ARG A 25 -7.50 -7.59 -6.57
C ARG A 25 -6.77 -6.45 -5.88
N ILE A 26 -5.52 -6.67 -5.46
CA ILE A 26 -4.69 -5.61 -4.90
C ILE A 26 -4.40 -4.56 -5.97
N GLN A 27 -4.05 -4.98 -7.18
CA GLN A 27 -3.76 -4.06 -8.28
C GLN A 27 -4.97 -3.19 -8.62
N VAL A 28 -6.17 -3.76 -8.61
CA VAL A 28 -7.40 -3.00 -8.84
C VAL A 28 -7.55 -1.87 -7.81
N ARG A 29 -7.25 -2.15 -6.54
CA ARG A 29 -7.31 -1.12 -5.50
C ARG A 29 -6.28 -0.02 -5.74
N ILE A 30 -5.08 -0.38 -6.17
CA ILE A 30 -4.03 0.58 -6.51
C ILE A 30 -4.46 1.42 -7.72
N ASP A 31 -5.05 0.80 -8.74
CA ASP A 31 -5.54 1.52 -9.91
C ASP A 31 -6.61 2.55 -9.54
N ARG A 32 -7.47 2.24 -8.56
CA ARG A 32 -8.46 3.18 -8.06
C ARG A 32 -7.83 4.35 -7.32
N VAL A 33 -6.74 4.11 -6.57
CA VAL A 33 -5.97 5.18 -5.93
C VAL A 33 -5.42 6.14 -6.97
N GLU A 34 -4.94 5.62 -8.09
CA GLU A 34 -4.46 6.44 -9.21
C GLU A 34 -5.53 7.40 -9.71
N LEU A 35 -6.79 6.97 -9.67
CA LEU A 35 -7.93 7.79 -10.08
C LEU A 35 -8.46 8.69 -8.95
N GLY A 36 -7.84 8.65 -7.78
CA GLY A 36 -8.27 9.43 -6.62
C GLY A 36 -9.33 8.75 -5.76
N ASN A 37 -9.66 7.50 -6.03
CA ASN A 37 -10.66 6.74 -5.29
C ASN A 37 -9.96 5.75 -4.35
N TYR A 38 -9.86 6.11 -3.07
CA TYR A 38 -9.08 5.30 -2.12
C TYR A 38 -9.88 4.17 -1.48
N GLY A 39 -11.19 4.28 -1.42
CA GLY A 39 -12.01 3.28 -0.74
C GLY A 39 -11.67 3.17 0.74
N ASP A 40 -11.59 1.96 1.27
CA ASP A 40 -11.26 1.71 2.68
C ASP A 40 -9.79 2.03 2.94
N CYS A 41 -9.54 3.21 3.50
CA CYS A 41 -8.21 3.77 3.71
C CYS A 41 -8.20 4.53 5.03
N ALA A 42 -7.11 4.40 5.79
CA ALA A 42 -6.99 5.08 7.08
C ALA A 42 -5.55 5.53 7.33
N PRO A 43 -5.34 6.66 8.03
CA PRO A 43 -4.01 7.05 8.44
C PRO A 43 -3.48 6.13 9.54
N VAL A 44 -2.18 5.83 9.50
CA VAL A 44 -1.52 4.99 10.50
C VAL A 44 -0.36 5.69 11.21
N GLY A 45 -0.14 6.96 10.89
CA GLY A 45 0.87 7.79 11.55
C GLY A 45 1.89 8.36 10.57
N GLU A 46 2.39 9.54 10.91
CA GLU A 46 3.47 10.25 10.21
C GLU A 46 3.25 10.39 8.70
N GLY A 47 1.99 10.60 8.30
CA GLY A 47 1.63 10.79 6.90
C GLY A 47 1.46 9.50 6.11
N VAL A 48 1.68 8.34 6.72
CA VAL A 48 1.47 7.05 6.08
C VAL A 48 0.00 6.68 6.11
N LEU A 49 -0.52 6.21 4.98
CA LEU A 49 -1.89 5.74 4.81
C LEU A 49 -1.90 4.23 4.56
N GLU A 50 -2.96 3.59 5.02
CA GLU A 50 -3.15 2.15 4.89
C GLU A 50 -4.38 1.88 4.04
N LEU A 51 -4.20 1.22 2.89
CA LEU A 51 -5.32 0.64 2.13
C LEU A 51 -5.66 -0.70 2.76
N ARG A 52 -6.93 -0.88 3.13
CA ARG A 52 -7.39 -2.11 3.77
C ARG A 52 -8.24 -2.92 2.81
N MET A 53 -7.98 -4.22 2.77
CA MET A 53 -8.70 -5.16 1.93
C MET A 53 -9.26 -6.26 2.81
N THR A 54 -10.52 -6.63 2.56
CA THR A 54 -11.24 -7.56 3.45
C THR A 54 -11.22 -9.01 2.96
N PHE A 55 -10.58 -9.27 1.83
CA PHE A 55 -10.48 -10.63 1.31
C PHE A 55 -9.22 -11.33 1.80
N GLY A 56 -9.23 -12.66 1.76
CA GLY A 56 -8.09 -13.47 2.18
C GLY A 56 -7.69 -13.21 3.62
N SER A 57 -6.40 -13.09 3.87
CA SER A 57 -5.85 -12.84 5.20
C SER A 57 -5.92 -11.38 5.65
N GLY A 58 -6.68 -10.56 4.94
CA GLY A 58 -6.81 -9.13 5.27
C GLY A 58 -5.61 -8.33 4.79
N TYR A 59 -5.42 -8.28 3.49
CA TYR A 59 -4.26 -7.61 2.89
C TYR A 59 -4.25 -6.12 3.15
N ARG A 60 -3.06 -5.55 3.24
CA ARG A 60 -2.81 -4.13 3.49
C ARG A 60 -1.74 -3.62 2.54
N VAL A 61 -1.90 -2.38 2.06
CA VAL A 61 -0.86 -1.68 1.29
C VAL A 61 -0.65 -0.31 1.95
N TYR A 62 0.59 0.04 2.22
CA TYR A 62 0.96 1.28 2.90
C TYR A 62 1.60 2.24 1.92
N PHE A 63 1.18 3.50 1.97
CA PHE A 63 1.67 4.50 1.02
C PHE A 63 1.69 5.90 1.64
N ILE A 64 2.39 6.82 0.98
CA ILE A 64 2.33 8.25 1.28
C ILE A 64 1.90 8.99 0.03
N GLU A 65 1.39 10.20 0.23
CA GLU A 65 1.07 11.12 -0.85
C GLU A 65 2.00 12.32 -0.81
N ARG A 66 2.38 12.81 -1.99
CA ARG A 66 3.14 14.04 -2.16
C ARG A 66 2.37 14.98 -3.07
N ASP A 67 2.16 16.21 -2.60
CA ASP A 67 1.54 17.29 -3.38
C ASP A 67 0.20 16.91 -4.00
N LEU A 68 -0.50 15.94 -3.40
CA LEU A 68 -1.80 15.45 -3.86
C LEU A 68 -1.76 14.77 -5.25
N GLU A 69 -0.60 14.67 -5.87
CA GLU A 69 -0.46 14.13 -7.22
C GLU A 69 0.39 12.87 -7.31
N ILE A 70 1.22 12.62 -6.31
CA ILE A 70 2.14 11.48 -6.31
C ILE A 70 1.84 10.57 -5.13
N VAL A 71 1.68 9.28 -5.42
CA VAL A 71 1.51 8.23 -4.42
C VAL A 71 2.75 7.34 -4.46
N VAL A 72 3.37 7.11 -3.31
CA VAL A 72 4.51 6.21 -3.20
C VAL A 72 4.09 5.00 -2.38
N LEU A 73 4.01 3.84 -3.02
CA LEU A 73 3.70 2.57 -2.35
C LEU A 73 4.95 2.09 -1.63
N LEU A 74 4.88 1.92 -0.31
CA LEU A 74 6.03 1.66 0.53
C LEU A 74 6.16 0.20 0.94
N ALA A 75 5.05 -0.42 1.33
CA ALA A 75 5.07 -1.75 1.92
C ALA A 75 3.72 -2.42 1.75
N GLY A 76 3.69 -3.72 1.92
CA GLY A 76 2.46 -4.49 1.94
C GLY A 76 2.55 -5.62 2.95
N GLY A 77 1.42 -6.19 3.28
CA GLY A 77 1.32 -7.29 4.22
C GLY A 77 -0.13 -7.68 4.45
N ASP A 78 -0.39 -8.34 5.56
CA ASP A 78 -1.74 -8.70 5.96
C ASP A 78 -1.95 -8.40 7.45
N LYS A 79 -3.09 -8.82 8.00
CA LYS A 79 -3.40 -8.58 9.41
C LYS A 79 -2.36 -9.17 10.35
N SER A 80 -1.76 -10.31 10.01
CA SER A 80 -0.83 -11.01 10.90
C SER A 80 0.48 -10.26 11.07
N THR A 81 0.86 -9.41 10.10
CA THR A 81 2.12 -8.66 10.13
C THR A 81 1.89 -7.16 10.24
N GLN A 82 0.65 -6.72 10.46
CA GLN A 82 0.25 -5.31 10.38
C GLN A 82 1.11 -4.38 11.22
N SER A 83 1.36 -4.71 12.48
CA SER A 83 2.12 -3.84 13.37
C SER A 83 3.54 -3.59 12.87
N ASN A 84 4.23 -4.65 12.44
CA ASN A 84 5.58 -4.53 11.90
C ASN A 84 5.60 -3.82 10.56
N ASP A 85 4.59 -4.07 9.72
CA ASP A 85 4.51 -3.43 8.41
C ASP A 85 4.27 -1.94 8.52
N ILE A 86 3.47 -1.49 9.48
CA ILE A 86 3.25 -0.06 9.74
C ILE A 86 4.57 0.60 10.14
N LYS A 87 5.31 -0.02 11.07
CA LYS A 87 6.61 0.52 11.49
C LYS A 87 7.57 0.63 10.32
N LYS A 88 7.61 -0.40 9.49
CA LYS A 88 8.49 -0.41 8.30
C LYS A 88 8.09 0.68 7.32
N ALA A 89 6.80 0.84 7.06
CA ALA A 89 6.32 1.87 6.14
C ALA A 89 6.67 3.27 6.63
N ILE A 90 6.49 3.53 7.93
CA ILE A 90 6.85 4.82 8.53
C ILE A 90 8.36 5.08 8.36
N GLU A 91 9.18 4.08 8.65
CA GLU A 91 10.63 4.17 8.48
C GLU A 91 11.00 4.49 7.03
N LEU A 92 10.42 3.75 6.07
CA LEU A 92 10.69 3.97 4.65
C LEU A 92 10.20 5.33 4.16
N SER A 93 9.11 5.84 4.74
CA SER A 93 8.56 7.13 4.33
C SER A 93 9.53 8.30 4.56
N LYS A 94 10.48 8.13 5.46
CA LYS A 94 11.47 9.17 5.78
C LYS A 94 12.56 9.26 4.73
N ASP A 95 12.71 8.23 3.90
CA ASP A 95 13.77 8.14 2.89
C ASP A 95 13.29 8.45 1.47
N VAL A 96 12.01 8.75 1.30
CA VAL A 96 11.44 8.99 -0.04
C VAL A 96 10.87 10.37 -0.20
#